data_368545cd336a7163c553297b28f4bfb1
#
_entry.id   368545cd336a7163c553297b28f4bfb1
#
_cell.length_a   1.000
_cell.length_b   1.000
_cell.length_c   1.000
_cell.angle_alpha   90.00
_cell.angle_beta   90.00
_cell.angle_gamma   90.00
#
_symmetry.space_group_name_H-M   'P 1'
#
loop_
_entity.id
_entity.type
_entity.pdbx_description
1 polymer ?
#
loop_
_entity_poly.entity_id
_entity_poly.type
_entity_poly.pdbx_seq_one_letter_code
_entity_poly.pdbx_strand_id
1 'polypeptide(L)'
;MNCKQVFASLALGSVFYAGALFAATTQPNVIVILADDLGYSDLGAYGGEIETPNLDRLANQGVRYSQFRVTPMCSTTRVALMAGMSYPAAGNGSYKNVLPLPSLLQRGGYRTMMAGKWHAGARDPRDRKMFDRFFGFLGGLTDCFVGSNDWYTGQTQFRDFKPGFDATTAFTDSSIEFMGEALEDNVPFFMYVAYNAPHHPLQARKETVDKYIGRYMDGYEAVREARYQRQLELGLVDPAWTPAPHGVEVRRWNELPQARKVVEDARMAAYAAVVDEMDQGIGRLIAFLEEAGELDDTLILFMSDNGGDYNNGSIRTDADQIPWKPHNNPTSSNGWAWVKNAPFNFYKHACHEGALAAPLIAHWPNGLEGRTGQIDRSPVAVTDIYPTLLELTGVNFPKNDTSLKPLTGRSFLEGLTEQTAFDAPSRFLWFNQSRAWIEDDMKAVSLYGGPWQLFDLVKDRTEQHDLAEAQPKLTSDLASKWQAYAHEIEMSGRDSRVVGQQQAGWGWHRLQMFAPQLVSTFPANSKLTAPGTTRLEMRFSAAIDLRGAKGKFLRLFKVSDEQNPVWEMDPDASHPSQGKRTLCFDNIPALEPDTQYYVLVDPGAFKVAVSQSV
;
A
#
# COMPACT_ATOMS: atom_id res chain seq x y z
N MET A 1 5.68 -51.57 91.46
CA MET A 1 6.84 -52.01 90.69
C MET A 1 6.68 -51.56 89.24
N ASN A 2 7.62 -50.87 88.77
CA ASN A 2 7.66 -49.90 87.65
C ASN A 2 6.95 -50.28 86.32
N CYS A 3 5.95 -49.45 85.96
CA CYS A 3 5.49 -49.25 84.58
C CYS A 3 6.38 -48.22 83.87
N LYS A 4 6.99 -48.58 82.76
CA LYS A 4 7.54 -47.63 81.80
C LYS A 4 6.58 -47.47 80.61
N GLN A 5 6.01 -46.28 80.53
CA GLN A 5 5.26 -45.87 79.30
C GLN A 5 6.24 -45.48 78.24
N VAL A 6 6.01 -46.08 77.01
CA VAL A 6 6.70 -45.68 75.80
C VAL A 6 5.72 -44.79 75.01
N PHE A 7 6.10 -43.51 74.86
CA PHE A 7 5.38 -42.59 73.92
C PHE A 7 5.92 -42.80 72.51
N ALA A 8 5.07 -43.27 71.59
CA ALA A 8 5.35 -43.27 70.18
C ALA A 8 4.83 -41.93 69.57
N SER A 9 5.75 -41.09 69.12
CA SER A 9 5.46 -39.84 68.40
C SER A 9 5.15 -40.17 66.93
N LEU A 10 3.90 -40.05 66.50
CA LEU A 10 3.56 -39.98 65.09
C LEU A 10 3.88 -38.60 64.54
N ALA A 11 4.90 -38.51 63.66
CA ALA A 11 5.13 -37.36 62.80
C ALA A 11 4.22 -37.43 61.58
N LEU A 12 3.17 -36.62 61.52
CA LEU A 12 2.44 -36.37 60.29
C LEU A 12 3.29 -35.47 59.39
N GLY A 13 3.85 -36.06 58.33
CA GLY A 13 4.47 -35.34 57.22
C GLY A 13 3.38 -34.75 56.33
N SER A 14 3.15 -33.45 56.39
CA SER A 14 2.34 -32.71 55.43
C SER A 14 3.12 -32.57 54.15
N VAL A 15 2.78 -33.36 53.12
CA VAL A 15 3.26 -33.19 51.75
C VAL A 15 2.49 -32.02 51.17
N PHE A 16 3.12 -30.84 51.13
CA PHE A 16 2.64 -29.73 50.29
C PHE A 16 2.86 -30.10 48.82
N TYR A 17 1.80 -30.51 48.13
CA TYR A 17 1.75 -30.47 46.67
C TYR A 17 1.72 -29.00 46.28
N ALA A 18 2.85 -28.44 45.88
CA ALA A 18 2.92 -27.23 45.11
C ALA A 18 2.34 -27.58 43.71
N GLY A 19 1.04 -27.45 43.59
CA GLY A 19 0.40 -27.39 42.30
C GLY A 19 0.96 -26.16 41.58
N ALA A 20 1.84 -26.35 40.59
CA ALA A 20 2.08 -25.30 39.61
C ALA A 20 0.73 -24.97 38.99
N LEU A 21 0.15 -23.86 39.41
CA LEU A 21 -0.86 -23.18 38.62
C LEU A 21 -0.12 -22.80 37.33
N PHE A 22 -0.25 -23.64 36.31
CA PHE A 22 -0.12 -23.16 34.95
C PHE A 22 -1.22 -22.09 34.83
N ALA A 23 -0.83 -20.82 34.89
CA ALA A 23 -1.69 -19.77 34.41
C ALA A 23 -2.11 -20.21 33.01
N ALA A 24 -3.38 -20.45 32.79
CA ALA A 24 -3.91 -20.59 31.46
C ALA A 24 -3.46 -19.33 30.74
N THR A 25 -2.60 -19.47 29.75
CA THR A 25 -2.23 -18.35 28.90
C THR A 25 -3.53 -17.87 28.29
N THR A 26 -4.04 -16.75 28.77
CA THR A 26 -5.22 -16.11 28.21
C THR A 26 -4.89 -15.83 26.74
N GLN A 27 -5.75 -16.27 25.83
CA GLN A 27 -5.56 -15.97 24.41
C GLN A 27 -5.57 -14.44 24.27
N PRO A 28 -4.53 -13.79 23.70
CA PRO A 28 -4.45 -12.35 23.62
C PRO A 28 -5.56 -11.80 22.72
N ASN A 29 -6.08 -10.63 23.05
CA ASN A 29 -6.92 -9.88 22.14
C ASN A 29 -6.10 -9.41 20.92
N VAL A 30 -6.74 -9.23 19.78
CA VAL A 30 -6.09 -8.79 18.57
C VAL A 30 -6.84 -7.62 17.95
N ILE A 31 -6.12 -6.53 17.68
CA ILE A 31 -6.62 -5.39 16.91
C ILE A 31 -5.74 -5.20 15.68
N VAL A 32 -6.37 -5.20 14.50
CA VAL A 32 -5.73 -4.79 13.24
C VAL A 32 -6.31 -3.45 12.83
N ILE A 33 -5.50 -2.41 12.86
CA ILE A 33 -5.85 -1.05 12.44
C ILE A 33 -5.27 -0.83 11.05
N LEU A 34 -6.12 -0.55 10.07
CA LEU A 34 -5.73 -0.32 8.70
C LEU A 34 -6.08 1.10 8.26
N ALA A 35 -5.06 1.89 7.94
CA ALA A 35 -5.20 3.16 7.25
C ALA A 35 -5.36 2.95 5.74
N ASP A 36 -5.98 3.90 5.06
CA ASP A 36 -6.29 3.86 3.63
C ASP A 36 -5.50 4.95 2.89
N ASP A 37 -4.54 4.58 2.06
CA ASP A 37 -3.67 5.49 1.29
C ASP A 37 -2.66 6.30 2.14
N LEU A 38 -2.27 5.81 3.31
CA LEU A 38 -1.23 6.45 4.12
C LEU A 38 0.15 6.11 3.54
N GLY A 39 0.95 7.14 3.26
CA GLY A 39 2.31 6.96 2.75
C GLY A 39 3.30 6.48 3.80
N TYR A 40 4.40 5.88 3.35
CA TYR A 40 5.44 5.32 4.23
C TYR A 40 6.03 6.34 5.20
N SER A 41 6.16 7.60 4.80
CA SER A 41 6.82 8.66 5.57
C SER A 41 5.87 9.61 6.29
N ASP A 42 4.58 9.32 6.38
CA ASP A 42 3.60 10.29 6.89
C ASP A 42 3.55 10.39 8.43
N LEU A 43 3.86 9.30 9.14
CA LEU A 43 3.84 9.25 10.61
C LEU A 43 5.13 9.83 11.20
N GLY A 44 5.04 10.46 12.37
CA GLY A 44 6.22 10.94 13.12
C GLY A 44 7.22 9.83 13.37
N ALA A 45 6.76 8.65 13.77
CA ALA A 45 7.58 7.44 13.96
C ALA A 45 8.25 6.93 12.66
N TYR A 46 7.84 7.40 11.49
CA TYR A 46 8.40 7.09 10.18
C TYR A 46 9.01 8.31 9.46
N GLY A 47 9.26 9.39 10.20
CA GLY A 47 9.98 10.57 9.72
C GLY A 47 9.07 11.72 9.28
N GLY A 48 7.75 11.59 9.39
CA GLY A 48 6.77 12.62 9.03
C GLY A 48 6.74 13.80 10.00
N GLU A 49 6.21 14.91 9.53
CA GLU A 49 5.96 16.13 10.31
C GLU A 49 4.49 16.23 10.77
N ILE A 50 3.63 15.32 10.34
CA ILE A 50 2.23 15.27 10.76
C ILE A 50 2.19 14.83 12.23
N GLU A 51 1.35 15.48 13.01
CA GLU A 51 1.23 15.17 14.43
C GLU A 51 0.46 13.86 14.63
N THR A 52 1.19 12.80 15.04
CA THR A 52 0.68 11.44 15.26
C THR A 52 1.13 10.89 16.62
N PRO A 53 0.88 11.61 17.73
CA PRO A 53 1.45 11.27 19.02
C PRO A 53 1.03 9.89 19.55
N ASN A 54 -0.17 9.42 19.23
CA ASN A 54 -0.67 8.12 19.70
C ASN A 54 -0.02 6.96 18.93
N LEU A 55 0.10 7.07 17.60
CA LEU A 55 0.83 6.11 16.78
C LEU A 55 2.33 6.12 17.09
N ASP A 56 2.91 7.31 17.32
CA ASP A 56 4.30 7.43 17.74
C ASP A 56 4.55 6.77 19.10
N ARG A 57 3.58 6.87 20.02
CA ARG A 57 3.61 6.16 21.30
C ARG A 57 3.60 4.64 21.09
N LEU A 58 2.64 4.10 20.29
CA LEU A 58 2.61 2.66 19.97
C LEU A 58 3.93 2.19 19.35
N ALA A 59 4.51 2.98 18.43
CA ALA A 59 5.77 2.67 17.76
C ALA A 59 6.96 2.66 18.74
N ASN A 60 6.99 3.59 19.69
CA ASN A 60 8.06 3.70 20.70
C ASN A 60 7.93 2.66 21.80
N GLN A 61 6.72 2.17 22.08
CA GLN A 61 6.44 1.12 23.06
C GLN A 61 6.29 -0.28 22.42
N GLY A 62 6.41 -0.38 21.10
CA GLY A 62 6.29 -1.60 20.32
C GLY A 62 7.49 -1.80 19.39
N VAL A 63 7.25 -2.49 18.28
CA VAL A 63 8.22 -2.77 17.21
C VAL A 63 7.76 -2.11 15.92
N ARG A 64 8.67 -1.38 15.26
CA ARG A 64 8.45 -0.80 13.93
C ARG A 64 9.09 -1.67 12.86
N TYR A 65 8.35 -2.05 11.85
CA TYR A 65 8.90 -2.75 10.68
C TYR A 65 9.29 -1.77 9.59
N SER A 66 10.56 -1.71 9.23
CA SER A 66 11.05 -0.84 8.16
C SER A 66 10.85 -1.44 6.76
N GLN A 67 10.64 -2.77 6.65
CA GLN A 67 10.50 -3.48 5.38
C GLN A 67 9.15 -4.19 5.19
N PHE A 68 8.11 -3.69 5.82
CA PHE A 68 6.77 -4.21 5.59
C PHE A 68 6.26 -3.83 4.18
N ARG A 69 5.64 -4.80 3.51
CA ARG A 69 5.07 -4.62 2.17
C ARG A 69 3.62 -5.02 2.11
N VAL A 70 2.86 -4.20 1.42
CA VAL A 70 1.45 -4.42 1.09
C VAL A 70 1.32 -4.65 -0.42
N THR A 71 0.11 -4.60 -0.96
CA THR A 71 -0.10 -4.66 -2.40
C THR A 71 -0.38 -3.26 -2.97
N PRO A 72 -0.30 -3.06 -4.30
CA PRO A 72 -0.32 -1.71 -4.88
C PRO A 72 -1.66 -0.97 -4.80
N MET A 73 -2.70 -1.58 -4.22
CA MET A 73 -4.05 -1.00 -4.19
C MET A 73 -4.87 -1.51 -3.00
N CYS A 74 -5.74 -0.67 -2.45
CA CYS A 74 -6.54 -0.94 -1.25
C CYS A 74 -7.32 -2.26 -1.29
N SER A 75 -8.11 -2.51 -2.35
CA SER A 75 -8.90 -3.76 -2.42
C SER A 75 -8.03 -5.01 -2.47
N THR A 76 -6.88 -4.94 -3.15
CA THR A 76 -5.99 -6.09 -3.26
C THR A 76 -5.28 -6.41 -1.95
N THR A 77 -4.91 -5.40 -1.16
CA THR A 77 -4.34 -5.58 0.17
C THR A 77 -5.38 -6.09 1.16
N ARG A 78 -6.59 -5.51 1.16
CA ARG A 78 -7.67 -5.93 2.06
C ARG A 78 -8.07 -7.39 1.82
N VAL A 79 -8.12 -7.84 0.56
CA VAL A 79 -8.30 -9.25 0.24
C VAL A 79 -7.11 -10.09 0.70
N ALA A 80 -5.87 -9.63 0.48
CA ALA A 80 -4.68 -10.38 0.88
C ALA A 80 -4.60 -10.57 2.41
N LEU A 81 -4.94 -9.54 3.18
CA LEU A 81 -5.05 -9.60 4.65
C LEU A 81 -6.07 -10.65 5.10
N MET A 82 -7.27 -10.64 4.50
CA MET A 82 -8.36 -11.54 4.88
C MET A 82 -8.18 -12.97 4.36
N ALA A 83 -7.43 -13.16 3.28
CA ALA A 83 -7.27 -14.44 2.60
C ALA A 83 -5.93 -15.14 2.87
N GLY A 84 -4.90 -14.42 3.35
CA GLY A 84 -3.52 -14.93 3.51
C GLY A 84 -2.85 -15.28 2.18
N MET A 85 -3.32 -14.71 1.07
CA MET A 85 -2.79 -14.92 -0.27
C MET A 85 -3.06 -13.70 -1.17
N SER A 86 -2.40 -13.65 -2.34
CA SER A 86 -2.59 -12.54 -3.29
C SER A 86 -4.05 -12.43 -3.78
N TYR A 87 -4.46 -11.21 -4.15
CA TYR A 87 -5.80 -10.94 -4.67
C TYR A 87 -6.23 -11.86 -5.83
N PRO A 88 -5.39 -12.11 -6.86
CA PRO A 88 -5.75 -13.04 -7.90
C PRO A 88 -5.85 -14.50 -7.43
N ALA A 89 -4.96 -14.93 -6.53
CA ALA A 89 -5.03 -16.25 -5.94
C ALA A 89 -6.32 -16.47 -5.15
N ALA A 90 -6.83 -15.43 -4.49
CA ALA A 90 -8.13 -15.41 -3.83
C ALA A 90 -9.32 -15.31 -4.82
N GLY A 91 -9.09 -15.56 -6.11
CA GLY A 91 -10.12 -15.52 -7.14
C GLY A 91 -10.62 -14.09 -7.45
N ASN A 92 -9.73 -13.10 -7.45
CA ASN A 92 -10.04 -11.68 -7.59
C ASN A 92 -11.06 -11.20 -6.55
N GLY A 93 -10.87 -11.59 -5.30
CA GLY A 93 -11.76 -11.24 -4.19
C GLY A 93 -13.09 -11.98 -4.14
N SER A 94 -13.26 -13.06 -4.92
CA SER A 94 -14.45 -13.93 -4.82
C SER A 94 -14.40 -14.88 -3.63
N TYR A 95 -13.21 -15.08 -3.06
CA TYR A 95 -12.92 -16.04 -1.98
C TYR A 95 -13.33 -17.49 -2.30
N LYS A 96 -13.33 -17.85 -3.58
CA LYS A 96 -13.62 -19.23 -3.98
C LYS A 96 -12.55 -20.17 -3.41
N ASN A 97 -12.97 -21.15 -2.61
CA ASN A 97 -12.09 -22.10 -1.92
C ASN A 97 -11.08 -21.40 -0.97
N VAL A 98 -11.45 -20.28 -0.39
CA VAL A 98 -10.67 -19.53 0.59
C VAL A 98 -11.45 -19.45 1.88
N LEU A 99 -10.81 -19.75 3.00
CA LEU A 99 -11.36 -19.55 4.33
C LEU A 99 -10.85 -18.20 4.86
N PRO A 100 -11.70 -17.21 5.06
CA PRO A 100 -11.25 -15.90 5.55
C PRO A 100 -10.76 -15.95 7.00
N LEU A 101 -9.76 -15.14 7.33
CA LEU A 101 -9.17 -15.04 8.66
C LEU A 101 -10.22 -14.87 9.78
N PRO A 102 -11.17 -13.91 9.72
CA PRO A 102 -12.15 -13.75 10.79
C PRO A 102 -13.01 -15.00 10.99
N SER A 103 -13.41 -15.66 9.89
CA SER A 103 -14.20 -16.91 9.98
C SER A 103 -13.45 -18.03 10.67
N LEU A 104 -12.13 -18.08 10.54
CA LEU A 104 -11.33 -19.09 11.20
C LEU A 104 -11.06 -18.76 12.66
N LEU A 105 -10.79 -17.50 12.98
CA LEU A 105 -10.65 -17.03 14.37
C LEU A 105 -11.96 -17.22 15.16
N GLN A 106 -13.12 -16.99 14.53
CA GLN A 106 -14.42 -17.24 15.13
C GLN A 106 -14.60 -18.71 15.52
N ARG A 107 -14.15 -19.67 14.67
CA ARG A 107 -14.12 -21.10 14.99
C ARG A 107 -13.17 -21.42 16.15
N GLY A 108 -12.15 -20.60 16.36
CA GLY A 108 -11.21 -20.66 17.47
C GLY A 108 -11.72 -20.04 18.78
N GLY A 109 -12.97 -19.54 18.80
CA GLY A 109 -13.58 -18.95 19.99
C GLY A 109 -13.42 -17.42 20.11
N TYR A 110 -12.82 -16.76 19.14
CA TYR A 110 -12.72 -15.31 19.10
C TYR A 110 -14.04 -14.66 18.71
N ARG A 111 -14.43 -13.58 19.38
CA ARG A 111 -15.45 -12.66 18.87
C ARG A 111 -14.84 -11.80 17.77
N THR A 112 -15.39 -11.88 16.57
CA THR A 112 -14.86 -11.19 15.41
C THR A 112 -15.69 -9.95 15.08
N MET A 113 -15.03 -8.80 14.97
CA MET A 113 -15.70 -7.51 14.84
C MET A 113 -14.99 -6.63 13.81
N MET A 114 -15.77 -5.78 13.13
CA MET A 114 -15.25 -4.85 12.16
C MET A 114 -15.96 -3.49 12.22
N ALA A 115 -15.17 -2.42 12.19
CA ALA A 115 -15.68 -1.07 11.94
C ALA A 115 -14.88 -0.40 10.81
N GLY A 116 -15.58 0.18 9.81
CA GLY A 116 -14.97 0.97 8.75
C GLY A 116 -15.19 0.45 7.33
N LYS A 117 -14.21 0.69 6.49
CA LYS A 117 -14.20 0.37 5.05
C LYS A 117 -13.93 -1.11 4.80
N TRP A 118 -14.85 -1.79 4.12
CA TRP A 118 -14.63 -3.18 3.69
C TRP A 118 -13.74 -3.28 2.45
N HIS A 119 -14.24 -2.92 1.31
CA HIS A 119 -13.56 -2.93 0.00
C HIS A 119 -12.68 -4.18 -0.28
N ALA A 120 -13.04 -5.33 0.29
CA ALA A 120 -12.28 -6.57 0.20
C ALA A 120 -12.99 -7.65 -0.63
N GLY A 121 -13.46 -7.28 -1.82
CA GLY A 121 -14.05 -8.22 -2.78
C GLY A 121 -15.52 -8.54 -2.52
N ALA A 122 -15.96 -9.70 -3.04
CA ALA A 122 -17.37 -10.08 -3.09
C ALA A 122 -17.90 -10.74 -1.81
N ARG A 123 -17.01 -11.11 -0.85
CA ARG A 123 -17.45 -11.68 0.42
C ARG A 123 -18.12 -10.60 1.26
N ASP A 124 -19.29 -10.90 1.77
CA ASP A 124 -20.06 -9.96 2.59
C ASP A 124 -19.57 -9.96 4.05
N PRO A 125 -19.00 -8.84 4.56
CA PRO A 125 -18.54 -8.76 5.94
C PRO A 125 -19.70 -8.79 6.95
N ARG A 126 -20.92 -8.53 6.51
CA ARG A 126 -22.15 -8.57 7.34
C ARG A 126 -22.62 -10.00 7.59
N ASP A 127 -22.10 -11.00 6.88
CA ASP A 127 -22.35 -12.42 7.19
C ASP A 127 -21.75 -12.74 8.57
N ARG A 128 -22.58 -13.14 9.52
CA ARG A 128 -22.16 -13.51 10.88
C ARG A 128 -21.14 -14.66 10.94
N LYS A 129 -20.95 -15.37 9.86
CA LYS A 129 -19.85 -16.32 9.70
C LYS A 129 -18.51 -15.66 9.34
N MET A 130 -18.53 -14.36 9.13
CA MET A 130 -17.35 -13.54 8.86
C MET A 130 -17.04 -12.65 10.06
N PHE A 131 -18.01 -11.80 10.46
CA PHE A 131 -17.92 -10.96 11.65
C PHE A 131 -19.20 -11.05 12.48
N ASP A 132 -19.06 -11.17 13.79
CA ASP A 132 -20.18 -11.13 14.73
C ASP A 132 -20.81 -9.75 14.79
N ARG A 133 -19.97 -8.71 14.68
CA ARG A 133 -20.39 -7.29 14.65
C ARG A 133 -19.76 -6.59 13.45
N PHE A 134 -20.56 -5.77 12.78
CA PHE A 134 -20.12 -4.96 11.65
C PHE A 134 -20.76 -3.57 11.70
N PHE A 135 -19.95 -2.53 11.53
CA PHE A 135 -20.38 -1.16 11.27
C PHE A 135 -19.48 -0.54 10.21
N GLY A 136 -20.02 0.04 9.14
CA GLY A 136 -19.24 0.70 8.13
C GLY A 136 -19.83 0.60 6.72
N PHE A 137 -18.97 0.71 5.71
CA PHE A 137 -19.39 0.72 4.31
C PHE A 137 -18.64 -0.32 3.46
N LEU A 138 -19.29 -0.74 2.37
CA LEU A 138 -18.80 -1.85 1.54
C LEU A 138 -17.88 -1.39 0.41
N GLY A 139 -18.04 -0.17 -0.05
CA GLY A 139 -17.34 0.40 -1.21
C GLY A 139 -15.92 0.87 -0.95
N GLY A 140 -15.37 1.54 -1.97
CA GLY A 140 -13.99 2.02 -1.94
C GLY A 140 -13.79 3.42 -1.36
N LEU A 141 -14.85 4.22 -1.28
CA LEU A 141 -14.82 5.58 -0.73
C LEU A 141 -16.19 5.99 -0.22
N THR A 142 -16.22 6.95 0.68
CA THR A 142 -17.43 7.55 1.24
C THR A 142 -17.21 9.02 1.52
N ASP A 143 -18.28 9.81 1.59
CA ASP A 143 -18.22 11.13 2.19
C ASP A 143 -18.15 10.97 3.72
N CYS A 144 -17.20 11.65 4.37
CA CYS A 144 -16.95 11.47 5.80
C CYS A 144 -18.04 12.04 6.68
N PHE A 145 -18.84 13.01 6.18
CA PHE A 145 -19.86 13.73 6.99
C PHE A 145 -21.29 13.31 6.71
N VAL A 146 -21.56 12.74 5.53
CA VAL A 146 -22.91 12.34 5.12
C VAL A 146 -22.98 10.92 4.57
N GLY A 147 -21.88 10.18 4.66
CA GLY A 147 -21.79 8.79 4.25
C GLY A 147 -22.09 8.55 2.77
N SER A 148 -22.36 7.29 2.45
CA SER A 148 -22.78 6.80 1.13
C SER A 148 -23.94 5.80 1.27
N ASN A 149 -24.44 5.31 0.13
CA ASN A 149 -25.60 4.42 0.12
C ASN A 149 -25.31 2.99 0.60
N ASP A 150 -24.08 2.64 0.82
CA ASP A 150 -23.59 1.31 1.16
C ASP A 150 -23.06 1.17 2.60
N TRP A 151 -23.55 2.03 3.50
CA TRP A 151 -23.30 1.92 4.94
C TRP A 151 -24.30 0.99 5.63
N TYR A 152 -23.79 0.23 6.64
CA TYR A 152 -24.58 -0.75 7.37
C TYR A 152 -24.15 -0.84 8.84
N THR A 153 -25.13 -1.18 9.69
CA THR A 153 -24.91 -1.73 11.04
C THR A 153 -25.42 -3.16 11.02
N GLY A 154 -24.54 -4.14 11.11
CA GLY A 154 -24.89 -5.54 10.86
C GLY A 154 -25.55 -5.69 9.48
N GLN A 155 -26.75 -6.28 9.43
CA GLN A 155 -27.53 -6.46 8.20
C GLN A 155 -28.37 -5.23 7.82
N THR A 156 -28.51 -4.26 8.73
CA THR A 156 -29.39 -3.10 8.53
C THR A 156 -28.63 -1.98 7.84
N GLN A 157 -29.20 -1.42 6.78
CA GLN A 157 -28.63 -0.26 6.12
C GLN A 157 -28.64 0.94 7.08
N PHE A 158 -27.47 1.56 7.24
CA PHE A 158 -27.30 2.76 8.05
C PHE A 158 -27.56 4.01 7.23
N ARG A 159 -28.38 4.93 7.77
CA ARG A 159 -28.77 6.19 7.09
C ARG A 159 -28.81 7.39 8.04
N ASP A 160 -28.46 7.19 9.30
CA ASP A 160 -28.58 8.22 10.34
C ASP A 160 -27.34 9.12 10.40
N PHE A 161 -27.04 9.77 9.30
CA PHE A 161 -25.96 10.76 9.21
C PHE A 161 -26.44 12.12 9.74
N LYS A 162 -26.48 12.26 11.06
CA LYS A 162 -26.91 13.50 11.72
C LYS A 162 -25.88 14.63 11.51
N PRO A 163 -26.29 15.91 11.64
CA PRO A 163 -25.34 17.01 11.70
C PRO A 163 -24.26 16.76 12.76
N GLY A 164 -22.99 16.88 12.36
CA GLY A 164 -21.85 16.55 13.22
C GLY A 164 -21.37 15.10 13.11
N PHE A 165 -21.99 14.27 12.26
CA PHE A 165 -21.44 12.94 11.93
C PHE A 165 -20.07 13.08 11.31
N ASP A 166 -19.14 12.24 11.76
CA ASP A 166 -17.82 12.07 11.23
C ASP A 166 -17.48 10.58 11.17
N ALA A 167 -17.04 10.10 10.00
CA ALA A 167 -16.81 8.69 9.76
C ALA A 167 -15.70 8.12 10.65
N THR A 168 -14.59 8.85 10.81
CA THR A 168 -13.45 8.44 11.64
C THR A 168 -13.87 8.28 13.09
N THR A 169 -14.60 9.25 13.61
CA THR A 169 -15.18 9.19 14.96
C THR A 169 -16.15 8.01 15.10
N ALA A 170 -17.04 7.83 14.14
CA ALA A 170 -18.05 6.76 14.19
C ALA A 170 -17.42 5.35 14.15
N PHE A 171 -16.35 5.14 13.39
CA PHE A 171 -15.62 3.88 13.40
C PHE A 171 -14.93 3.63 14.73
N THR A 172 -14.34 4.66 15.33
CA THR A 172 -13.72 4.60 16.65
C THR A 172 -14.75 4.25 17.73
N ASP A 173 -15.90 4.94 17.75
CA ASP A 173 -16.98 4.72 18.71
C ASP A 173 -17.54 3.30 18.62
N SER A 174 -17.83 2.83 17.40
CA SER A 174 -18.31 1.46 17.19
C SER A 174 -17.27 0.40 17.56
N SER A 175 -15.97 0.70 17.36
CA SER A 175 -14.91 -0.22 17.77
C SER A 175 -14.85 -0.36 19.29
N ILE A 176 -14.95 0.75 20.02
CA ILE A 176 -14.98 0.77 21.48
C ILE A 176 -16.23 0.02 22.00
N GLU A 177 -17.40 0.30 21.43
CA GLU A 177 -18.64 -0.41 21.79
C GLU A 177 -18.49 -1.92 21.61
N PHE A 178 -17.99 -2.37 20.45
CA PHE A 178 -17.87 -3.80 20.16
C PHE A 178 -16.84 -4.51 21.03
N MET A 179 -15.69 -3.87 21.30
CA MET A 179 -14.70 -4.40 22.22
C MET A 179 -15.25 -4.48 23.66
N GLY A 180 -16.00 -3.45 24.09
CA GLY A 180 -16.64 -3.44 25.40
C GLY A 180 -17.60 -4.64 25.58
N GLU A 181 -18.45 -4.92 24.58
CA GLU A 181 -19.31 -6.10 24.59
C GLU A 181 -18.55 -7.43 24.69
N ALA A 182 -17.39 -7.53 24.00
CA ALA A 182 -16.59 -8.75 24.07
C ALA A 182 -15.95 -8.94 25.45
N LEU A 183 -15.49 -7.85 26.09
CA LEU A 183 -14.92 -7.87 27.43
C LEU A 183 -15.98 -8.17 28.51
N GLU A 184 -17.19 -7.60 28.40
CA GLU A 184 -18.30 -7.91 29.29
C GLU A 184 -18.66 -9.41 29.27
N ASP A 185 -18.59 -10.03 28.08
CA ASP A 185 -18.84 -11.47 27.89
C ASP A 185 -17.62 -12.34 28.23
N ASN A 186 -16.47 -11.73 28.57
CA ASN A 186 -15.20 -12.40 28.85
C ASN A 186 -14.75 -13.34 27.72
N VAL A 187 -14.80 -12.86 26.45
CA VAL A 187 -14.44 -13.58 25.25
C VAL A 187 -13.29 -12.87 24.55
N PRO A 188 -12.20 -13.56 24.17
CA PRO A 188 -11.12 -12.93 23.42
C PRO A 188 -11.65 -12.40 22.08
N PHE A 189 -11.13 -11.29 21.59
CA PHE A 189 -11.66 -10.66 20.40
C PHE A 189 -10.60 -10.43 19.32
N PHE A 190 -11.09 -10.46 18.08
CA PHE A 190 -10.41 -9.93 16.89
C PHE A 190 -11.19 -8.71 16.40
N MET A 191 -10.60 -7.52 16.49
CA MET A 191 -11.17 -6.27 16.00
C MET A 191 -10.43 -5.77 14.78
N TYR A 192 -11.12 -5.61 13.65
CA TYR A 192 -10.60 -5.00 12.43
C TYR A 192 -11.12 -3.56 12.32
N VAL A 193 -10.26 -2.60 12.65
CA VAL A 193 -10.55 -1.16 12.53
C VAL A 193 -10.01 -0.68 11.18
N ALA A 194 -10.89 -0.54 10.21
CA ALA A 194 -10.53 -0.23 8.83
C ALA A 194 -10.91 1.23 8.50
N TYR A 195 -10.08 2.18 8.93
CA TYR A 195 -10.31 3.57 8.60
C TYR A 195 -10.32 3.80 7.09
N ASN A 196 -11.13 4.75 6.61
CA ASN A 196 -11.03 5.29 5.27
C ASN A 196 -10.06 6.49 5.20
N ALA A 197 -9.56 6.93 6.33
CA ALA A 197 -8.53 7.95 6.46
C ALA A 197 -7.14 7.37 6.12
N PRO A 198 -6.28 8.12 5.42
CA PRO A 198 -6.48 9.42 4.80
C PRO A 198 -6.82 9.37 3.29
N HIS A 199 -7.60 8.38 2.82
CA HIS A 199 -8.09 8.33 1.44
C HIS A 199 -9.00 9.53 1.12
N HIS A 200 -8.98 10.00 -0.12
CA HIS A 200 -9.93 11.04 -0.53
C HIS A 200 -11.40 10.53 -0.46
N PRO A 201 -12.36 11.45 -0.24
CA PRO A 201 -12.24 12.90 -0.05
C PRO A 201 -11.48 13.25 1.23
N LEU A 202 -10.54 14.19 1.14
CA LEU A 202 -9.73 14.65 2.27
C LEU A 202 -10.58 15.56 3.16
N GLN A 203 -11.53 14.98 3.86
CA GLN A 203 -12.50 15.68 4.69
C GLN A 203 -12.11 15.57 6.17
N ALA A 204 -11.94 16.72 6.82
CA ALA A 204 -11.61 16.86 8.23
C ALA A 204 -12.26 18.12 8.82
N ARG A 205 -12.29 18.20 10.13
CA ARG A 205 -12.83 19.39 10.83
C ARG A 205 -12.00 20.62 10.53
N LYS A 206 -12.68 21.77 10.46
CA LYS A 206 -12.04 23.03 10.09
C LYS A 206 -10.87 23.38 11.03
N GLU A 207 -11.07 23.22 12.32
CA GLU A 207 -10.06 23.51 13.34
C GLU A 207 -8.81 22.65 13.18
N THR A 208 -8.95 21.41 12.75
CA THR A 208 -7.80 20.52 12.48
C THR A 208 -7.09 20.92 11.19
N VAL A 209 -7.83 21.27 10.14
CA VAL A 209 -7.24 21.78 8.88
C VAL A 209 -6.49 23.08 9.10
N ASP A 210 -7.10 24.03 9.83
CA ASP A 210 -6.49 25.34 10.14
C ASP A 210 -5.13 25.20 10.85
N LYS A 211 -4.93 24.15 11.65
CA LYS A 211 -3.67 23.82 12.32
C LYS A 211 -2.51 23.61 11.34
N TYR A 212 -2.80 23.13 10.13
CA TYR A 212 -1.80 22.77 9.13
C TYR A 212 -1.67 23.77 7.98
N ILE A 213 -2.60 24.67 7.79
CA ILE A 213 -2.53 25.70 6.71
C ILE A 213 -1.25 26.52 6.86
N GLY A 214 -0.52 26.68 5.76
CA GLY A 214 0.73 27.41 5.68
C GLY A 214 1.98 26.60 6.03
N ARG A 215 1.85 25.39 6.59
CA ARG A 215 3.00 24.55 6.96
C ARG A 215 3.73 23.94 5.76
N TYR A 216 3.09 23.90 4.60
CA TYR A 216 3.59 23.23 3.40
C TYR A 216 4.04 24.18 2.29
N MET A 217 4.15 25.46 2.61
CA MET A 217 4.55 26.50 1.65
C MET A 217 6.02 26.42 1.20
N ASP A 218 6.86 25.66 1.93
CA ASP A 218 8.24 25.35 1.53
C ASP A 218 8.30 24.34 0.36
N GLY A 219 7.23 23.58 0.15
CA GLY A 219 6.98 22.77 -1.03
C GLY A 219 7.51 21.34 -0.97
N TYR A 220 7.26 20.63 -2.07
CA TYR A 220 7.48 19.20 -2.19
C TYR A 220 8.90 18.75 -1.84
N GLU A 221 9.89 19.41 -2.44
CA GLU A 221 11.29 19.03 -2.32
C GLU A 221 11.80 19.23 -0.88
N ALA A 222 11.43 20.36 -0.26
CA ALA A 222 11.85 20.67 1.10
C ALA A 222 11.24 19.70 2.12
N VAL A 223 9.93 19.44 2.02
CA VAL A 223 9.25 18.51 2.93
C VAL A 223 9.77 17.08 2.77
N ARG A 224 9.94 16.61 1.52
CA ARG A 224 10.48 15.28 1.26
C ARG A 224 11.90 15.12 1.80
N GLU A 225 12.76 16.11 1.60
CA GLU A 225 14.13 16.09 2.12
C GLU A 225 14.14 16.04 3.65
N ALA A 226 13.34 16.87 4.32
CA ALA A 226 13.22 16.87 5.77
C ALA A 226 12.76 15.51 6.31
N ARG A 227 11.77 14.87 5.67
CA ARG A 227 11.33 13.51 6.00
C ARG A 227 12.45 12.49 5.82
N TYR A 228 13.18 12.55 4.72
CA TYR A 228 14.29 11.63 4.45
C TYR A 228 15.41 11.77 5.50
N GLN A 229 15.81 12.99 5.84
CA GLN A 229 16.81 13.23 6.86
C GLN A 229 16.37 12.66 8.21
N ARG A 230 15.11 12.87 8.57
CA ARG A 230 14.55 12.30 9.80
C ARG A 230 14.48 10.77 9.78
N GLN A 231 14.21 10.15 8.63
CA GLN A 231 14.27 8.69 8.47
C GLN A 231 15.69 8.14 8.68
N LEU A 232 16.73 8.87 8.24
CA LEU A 232 18.13 8.53 8.52
C LEU A 232 18.44 8.62 10.02
N GLU A 233 18.02 9.70 10.68
CA GLU A 233 18.19 9.89 12.13
C GLU A 233 17.51 8.79 12.94
N LEU A 234 16.32 8.37 12.51
CA LEU A 234 15.57 7.27 13.13
C LEU A 234 16.15 5.89 12.81
N GLY A 235 17.05 5.76 11.84
CA GLY A 235 17.61 4.49 11.40
C GLY A 235 16.63 3.61 10.61
N LEU A 236 15.58 4.20 10.04
CA LEU A 236 14.57 3.50 9.22
C LEU A 236 15.07 3.17 7.82
N VAL A 237 15.96 3.98 7.27
CA VAL A 237 16.54 3.84 5.94
C VAL A 237 18.05 3.67 6.03
N ASP A 238 18.61 2.94 5.08
CA ASP A 238 20.06 2.80 4.99
C ASP A 238 20.66 4.06 4.32
N PRO A 239 21.66 4.69 4.93
CA PRO A 239 22.30 5.87 4.34
C PRO A 239 23.01 5.58 3.00
N ALA A 240 23.26 4.32 2.67
CA ALA A 240 23.81 3.93 1.37
C ALA A 240 22.76 3.99 0.23
N TRP A 241 21.46 4.00 0.55
CA TRP A 241 20.42 4.10 -0.47
C TRP A 241 20.32 5.53 -1.01
N THR A 242 20.39 5.67 -2.32
CA THR A 242 20.11 6.94 -2.98
C THR A 242 18.59 7.20 -2.98
N PRO A 243 18.10 8.29 -2.41
CA PRO A 243 16.67 8.59 -2.45
C PRO A 243 16.16 8.69 -3.89
N ALA A 244 14.93 8.25 -4.13
CA ALA A 244 14.34 8.36 -5.45
C ALA A 244 14.27 9.84 -5.89
N PRO A 245 14.72 10.15 -7.11
CA PRO A 245 14.76 11.50 -7.62
C PRO A 245 13.36 12.07 -7.76
N HIS A 246 13.31 13.34 -8.07
CA HIS A 246 12.08 14.03 -8.40
C HIS A 246 11.35 13.32 -9.56
N GLY A 247 10.10 12.93 -9.34
CA GLY A 247 9.30 12.24 -10.36
C GLY A 247 9.11 13.11 -11.60
N VAL A 248 9.29 12.55 -12.78
CA VAL A 248 9.14 13.27 -14.07
C VAL A 248 7.76 13.91 -14.26
N GLU A 249 6.77 13.42 -13.55
CA GLU A 249 5.38 13.91 -13.59
C GLU A 249 5.08 14.99 -12.54
N VAL A 250 6.00 15.21 -11.63
CA VAL A 250 5.86 16.19 -10.56
C VAL A 250 6.50 17.49 -11.01
N ARG A 251 5.71 18.55 -11.14
CA ARG A 251 6.28 19.89 -11.38
C ARG A 251 7.07 20.32 -10.17
N ARG A 252 8.23 20.94 -10.40
CA ARG A 252 9.02 21.52 -9.31
C ARG A 252 8.25 22.63 -8.61
N TRP A 253 8.37 22.69 -7.29
CA TRP A 253 7.65 23.67 -6.50
C TRP A 253 7.92 25.13 -6.94
N ASN A 254 9.18 25.44 -7.25
CA ASN A 254 9.57 26.76 -7.70
C ASN A 254 8.98 27.17 -9.07
N GLU A 255 8.55 26.21 -9.87
CA GLU A 255 7.89 26.42 -11.17
C GLU A 255 6.38 26.66 -11.04
N LEU A 256 5.80 26.42 -9.85
CA LEU A 256 4.38 26.64 -9.62
C LEU A 256 4.06 28.13 -9.43
N PRO A 257 2.98 28.64 -10.05
CA PRO A 257 2.46 29.96 -9.72
C PRO A 257 2.06 30.05 -8.24
N GLN A 258 2.15 31.24 -7.64
CA GLN A 258 1.83 31.45 -6.22
C GLN A 258 0.41 30.95 -5.85
N ALA A 259 -0.58 31.24 -6.68
CA ALA A 259 -1.95 30.74 -6.47
C ALA A 259 -2.02 29.22 -6.42
N ARG A 260 -1.19 28.50 -7.21
CA ARG A 260 -1.14 27.04 -7.17
C ARG A 260 -0.44 26.53 -5.91
N LYS A 261 0.60 27.20 -5.44
CA LYS A 261 1.28 26.86 -4.17
C LYS A 261 0.32 26.90 -2.99
N VAL A 262 -0.54 27.92 -2.94
CA VAL A 262 -1.58 28.03 -1.89
C VAL A 262 -2.57 26.87 -1.95
N VAL A 263 -2.98 26.44 -3.16
CA VAL A 263 -3.86 25.25 -3.32
C VAL A 263 -3.16 23.98 -2.89
N GLU A 264 -1.88 23.81 -3.22
CA GLU A 264 -1.11 22.63 -2.84
C GLU A 264 -0.86 22.58 -1.33
N ASP A 265 -0.56 23.72 -0.69
CA ASP A 265 -0.49 23.82 0.77
C ASP A 265 -1.80 23.37 1.42
N ALA A 266 -2.94 23.92 0.96
CA ALA A 266 -4.26 23.56 1.48
C ALA A 266 -4.61 22.07 1.28
N ARG A 267 -4.17 21.44 0.18
CA ARG A 267 -4.33 20.00 -0.05
C ARG A 267 -3.57 19.15 0.96
N MET A 268 -2.31 19.51 1.20
CA MET A 268 -1.50 18.78 2.18
C MET A 268 -1.97 19.04 3.61
N ALA A 269 -2.42 20.27 3.89
CA ALA A 269 -3.03 20.60 5.17
C ALA A 269 -4.29 19.77 5.45
N ALA A 270 -5.16 19.60 4.45
CA ALA A 270 -6.33 18.74 4.57
C ALA A 270 -5.94 17.26 4.79
N TYR A 271 -4.94 16.77 4.05
CA TYR A 271 -4.42 15.41 4.23
C TYR A 271 -3.87 15.21 5.65
N ALA A 272 -3.03 16.12 6.12
CA ALA A 272 -2.45 16.08 7.46
C ALA A 272 -3.52 16.09 8.55
N ALA A 273 -4.56 16.91 8.36
CA ALA A 273 -5.69 16.96 9.30
C ALA A 273 -6.45 15.62 9.38
N VAL A 274 -6.66 14.95 8.24
CA VAL A 274 -7.32 13.62 8.22
C VAL A 274 -6.45 12.57 8.94
N VAL A 275 -5.12 12.61 8.79
CA VAL A 275 -4.19 11.72 9.51
C VAL A 275 -4.21 12.02 11.02
N ASP A 276 -4.17 13.28 11.41
CA ASP A 276 -4.25 13.74 12.81
C ASP A 276 -5.56 13.27 13.48
N GLU A 277 -6.71 13.42 12.81
CA GLU A 277 -8.00 12.95 13.33
C GLU A 277 -8.08 11.43 13.46
N MET A 278 -7.46 10.69 12.57
CA MET A 278 -7.31 9.24 12.69
C MET A 278 -6.44 8.88 13.91
N ASP A 279 -5.33 9.55 14.11
CA ASP A 279 -4.46 9.36 15.29
C ASP A 279 -5.19 9.67 16.60
N GLN A 280 -6.01 10.72 16.64
CA GLN A 280 -6.87 11.02 17.80
C GLN A 280 -7.86 9.87 18.07
N GLY A 281 -8.47 9.32 17.02
CA GLY A 281 -9.34 8.14 17.13
C GLY A 281 -8.61 6.92 17.71
N ILE A 282 -7.39 6.65 17.23
CA ILE A 282 -6.54 5.56 17.74
C ILE A 282 -6.17 5.81 19.20
N GLY A 283 -5.88 7.05 19.59
CA GLY A 283 -5.65 7.43 20.98
C GLY A 283 -6.82 7.05 21.91
N ARG A 284 -8.06 7.20 21.43
CA ARG A 284 -9.26 6.79 22.17
C ARG A 284 -9.39 5.27 22.30
N LEU A 285 -9.01 4.51 21.26
CA LEU A 285 -8.97 3.03 21.36
C LEU A 285 -7.94 2.58 22.41
N ILE A 286 -6.76 3.19 22.41
CA ILE A 286 -5.71 2.89 23.39
C ILE A 286 -6.21 3.21 24.80
N ALA A 287 -6.76 4.40 25.02
CA ALA A 287 -7.29 4.82 26.32
C ALA A 287 -8.38 3.87 26.85
N PHE A 288 -9.28 3.42 25.97
CA PHE A 288 -10.28 2.42 26.33
C PHE A 288 -9.66 1.12 26.81
N LEU A 289 -8.64 0.60 26.13
CA LEU A 289 -7.95 -0.63 26.54
C LEU A 289 -7.17 -0.44 27.84
N GLU A 290 -6.57 0.74 28.09
CA GLU A 290 -5.92 1.08 29.34
C GLU A 290 -6.91 1.10 30.51
N GLU A 291 -8.05 1.76 30.32
CA GLU A 291 -9.11 1.84 31.34
C GLU A 291 -9.72 0.45 31.65
N ALA A 292 -9.82 -0.41 30.64
CA ALA A 292 -10.27 -1.79 30.80
C ALA A 292 -9.20 -2.72 31.40
N GLY A 293 -7.93 -2.31 31.44
CA GLY A 293 -6.81 -3.14 31.88
C GLY A 293 -6.37 -4.20 30.89
N GLU A 294 -6.71 -4.04 29.60
CA GLU A 294 -6.54 -5.03 28.54
C GLU A 294 -5.42 -4.66 27.53
N LEU A 295 -4.81 -3.47 27.66
CA LEU A 295 -3.80 -3.02 26.70
C LEU A 295 -2.59 -3.96 26.64
N ASP A 296 -2.15 -4.46 27.78
CA ASP A 296 -0.97 -5.32 27.87
C ASP A 296 -1.20 -6.71 27.26
N ASP A 297 -2.43 -7.19 27.29
CA ASP A 297 -2.86 -8.48 26.73
C ASP A 297 -3.45 -8.36 25.31
N THR A 298 -3.32 -7.21 24.67
CA THR A 298 -3.82 -6.95 23.31
C THR A 298 -2.68 -6.72 22.32
N LEU A 299 -2.58 -7.58 21.29
CA LEU A 299 -1.74 -7.29 20.13
C LEU A 299 -2.43 -6.25 19.23
N ILE A 300 -1.82 -5.09 19.08
CA ILE A 300 -2.24 -4.04 18.15
C ILE A 300 -1.28 -4.04 16.96
N LEU A 301 -1.81 -4.26 15.75
CA LEU A 301 -1.09 -4.10 14.50
C LEU A 301 -1.66 -2.89 13.74
N PHE A 302 -0.87 -1.85 13.58
CA PHE A 302 -1.22 -0.70 12.73
C PHE A 302 -0.47 -0.78 11.41
N MET A 303 -1.17 -0.60 10.29
CA MET A 303 -0.56 -0.57 8.95
C MET A 303 -1.37 0.28 7.95
N SER A 304 -0.77 0.61 6.81
CA SER A 304 -1.50 1.15 5.63
C SER A 304 -1.80 0.05 4.62
N ASP A 305 -2.83 0.24 3.81
CA ASP A 305 -3.22 -0.74 2.79
C ASP A 305 -2.45 -0.58 1.45
N ASN A 306 -1.87 0.55 1.18
CA ASN A 306 -0.92 0.80 0.08
C ASN A 306 -0.13 2.08 0.37
N GLY A 307 0.85 2.35 -0.46
CA GLY A 307 1.52 3.66 -0.42
C GLY A 307 0.56 4.81 -0.73
N GLY A 308 0.96 6.01 -0.30
CA GLY A 308 0.16 7.22 -0.45
C GLY A 308 -0.36 7.43 -1.87
N ASP A 309 -1.61 7.86 -1.97
CA ASP A 309 -2.32 8.05 -3.24
C ASP A 309 -2.04 9.42 -3.84
N TYR A 310 -2.16 9.46 -5.14
CA TYR A 310 -2.36 10.66 -5.90
C TYR A 310 -3.75 10.58 -6.51
N ASN A 311 -4.49 11.62 -6.46
CA ASN A 311 -5.66 11.77 -7.29
C ASN A 311 -5.60 13.17 -7.91
N ASN A 312 -5.09 13.25 -9.11
CA ASN A 312 -5.16 14.48 -9.90
C ASN A 312 -6.60 14.80 -10.28
N GLY A 313 -7.53 14.27 -9.48
CA GLY A 313 -8.97 14.38 -9.63
C GLY A 313 -9.32 15.66 -10.32
N SER A 314 -10.20 15.59 -11.28
CA SER A 314 -10.57 16.64 -12.21
C SER A 314 -9.98 17.99 -11.82
N ILE A 315 -9.11 18.55 -12.63
CA ILE A 315 -8.51 19.91 -12.50
C ILE A 315 -9.61 21.01 -12.39
N ARG A 316 -10.78 20.61 -12.00
CA ARG A 316 -11.84 21.53 -11.59
C ARG A 316 -11.37 22.14 -10.28
N THR A 317 -10.67 23.25 -10.43
CA THR A 317 -10.49 24.33 -9.46
C THR A 317 -10.71 23.90 -8.01
N ASP A 318 -9.70 23.19 -7.46
CA ASP A 318 -9.74 22.73 -6.07
C ASP A 318 -9.84 23.87 -5.04
N ALA A 319 -9.74 25.13 -5.49
CA ALA A 319 -10.04 26.29 -4.67
C ALA A 319 -11.47 26.29 -4.09
N ASP A 320 -12.40 25.55 -4.74
CA ASP A 320 -13.78 25.42 -4.30
C ASP A 320 -14.04 24.15 -3.46
N GLN A 321 -13.04 23.27 -3.32
CA GLN A 321 -13.15 22.04 -2.54
C GLN A 321 -12.76 22.31 -1.08
N ILE A 322 -13.76 22.43 -0.24
CA ILE A 322 -13.59 22.78 1.17
C ILE A 322 -13.58 21.52 2.03
N PRO A 323 -12.47 21.21 2.73
CA PRO A 323 -12.30 19.94 3.47
C PRO A 323 -13.34 19.70 4.57
N TRP A 324 -13.89 20.74 5.18
CA TRP A 324 -14.87 20.64 6.27
C TRP A 324 -16.33 20.76 5.81
N LYS A 325 -16.59 20.52 4.53
CA LYS A 325 -17.95 20.54 3.98
C LYS A 325 -18.33 19.20 3.37
N PRO A 326 -19.54 18.70 3.64
CA PRO A 326 -20.07 17.54 2.94
C PRO A 326 -20.16 17.76 1.43
N HIS A 327 -20.14 16.68 0.67
CA HIS A 327 -20.19 16.67 -0.80
C HIS A 327 -19.02 17.37 -1.51
N ASN A 328 -17.97 17.75 -0.76
CA ASN A 328 -16.71 18.20 -1.34
C ASN A 328 -15.74 17.03 -1.43
N ASN A 329 -14.91 17.06 -2.45
CA ASN A 329 -13.95 15.96 -2.71
C ASN A 329 -12.53 16.53 -2.91
N PRO A 330 -11.92 17.12 -1.88
CA PRO A 330 -10.52 17.53 -1.97
C PRO A 330 -9.63 16.30 -2.08
N THR A 331 -8.59 16.40 -2.90
CA THR A 331 -7.72 15.26 -3.25
C THR A 331 -6.25 15.65 -3.15
N SER A 332 -5.39 14.65 -3.01
CA SER A 332 -3.94 14.80 -3.06
C SER A 332 -3.44 15.03 -4.50
N SER A 333 -2.25 15.61 -4.66
CA SER A 333 -1.57 15.75 -5.95
C SER A 333 -0.41 14.77 -6.10
N ASN A 334 0.14 14.66 -7.33
CA ASN A 334 1.34 13.85 -7.59
C ASN A 334 2.55 14.33 -6.77
N GLY A 335 2.68 15.65 -6.58
CA GLY A 335 3.75 16.20 -5.76
C GLY A 335 3.69 15.70 -4.33
N TRP A 336 2.54 15.75 -3.72
CA TRP A 336 2.35 15.25 -2.35
C TRP A 336 2.39 13.72 -2.29
N ALA A 337 1.92 12.99 -3.32
CA ALA A 337 2.09 11.55 -3.38
C ALA A 337 3.57 11.12 -3.38
N TRP A 338 4.41 11.85 -4.13
CA TRP A 338 5.86 11.63 -4.12
C TRP A 338 6.48 11.93 -2.74
N VAL A 339 6.03 12.97 -2.05
CA VAL A 339 6.48 13.31 -0.68
C VAL A 339 6.09 12.23 0.31
N LYS A 340 4.82 11.82 0.31
CA LYS A 340 4.26 10.84 1.26
C LYS A 340 5.01 9.50 1.25
N ASN A 341 5.58 9.13 0.12
CA ASN A 341 6.27 7.85 -0.06
C ASN A 341 7.80 7.97 0.01
N ALA A 342 8.34 9.04 0.61
CA ALA A 342 9.79 9.18 0.81
C ALA A 342 10.36 7.98 1.58
N PRO A 343 11.53 7.45 1.20
CA PRO A 343 12.44 7.87 0.13
C PRO A 343 12.17 7.20 -1.22
N PHE A 344 11.11 6.37 -1.32
CA PHE A 344 10.86 5.45 -2.41
C PHE A 344 10.40 6.11 -3.70
N ASN A 345 10.48 5.34 -4.79
CA ASN A 345 10.03 5.73 -6.11
C ASN A 345 8.55 5.35 -6.31
N PHE A 346 7.83 6.12 -7.09
CA PHE A 346 6.40 5.95 -7.37
C PHE A 346 5.48 6.05 -6.12
N TYR A 347 4.25 5.60 -6.27
CA TYR A 347 3.16 5.67 -5.30
C TYR A 347 2.07 4.67 -5.71
N LYS A 348 0.94 4.61 -5.02
CA LYS A 348 -0.21 3.72 -5.26
C LYS A 348 -0.37 3.33 -6.74
N HIS A 349 -0.70 2.07 -7.03
CA HIS A 349 -0.91 1.42 -8.32
C HIS A 349 0.34 0.93 -9.06
N ALA A 350 1.54 1.34 -8.70
CA ALA A 350 2.78 0.75 -9.20
C ALA A 350 3.20 -0.46 -8.34
N CYS A 351 3.98 -1.39 -8.91
CA CYS A 351 4.60 -2.46 -8.10
C CYS A 351 6.02 -2.09 -7.61
N HIS A 352 6.35 -0.80 -7.59
CA HIS A 352 7.57 -0.26 -6.99
C HIS A 352 7.39 0.00 -5.50
N GLU A 353 8.50 0.17 -4.77
CA GLU A 353 8.47 0.28 -3.30
C GLU A 353 7.60 1.44 -2.79
N GLY A 354 7.50 2.57 -3.49
CA GLY A 354 6.63 3.68 -3.06
C GLY A 354 5.13 3.35 -3.04
N ALA A 355 4.71 2.28 -3.69
CA ALA A 355 3.34 1.78 -3.61
C ALA A 355 3.19 0.60 -2.64
N LEU A 356 4.29 -0.12 -2.39
CA LEU A 356 4.30 -1.37 -1.63
C LEU A 356 4.77 -1.17 -0.19
N ALA A 357 5.75 -0.30 0.03
CA ALA A 357 6.26 -0.03 1.37
C ALA A 357 5.21 0.73 2.18
N ALA A 358 4.86 0.18 3.33
CA ALA A 358 3.90 0.76 4.25
C ALA A 358 4.47 0.73 5.68
N PRO A 359 4.05 1.64 6.56
CA PRO A 359 4.33 1.48 7.98
C PRO A 359 3.66 0.21 8.51
N LEU A 360 4.36 -0.51 9.39
CA LEU A 360 3.78 -1.54 10.27
C LEU A 360 4.32 -1.32 11.67
N ILE A 361 3.41 -1.09 12.61
CA ILE A 361 3.69 -0.98 14.04
C ILE A 361 3.02 -2.17 14.71
N ALA A 362 3.79 -2.93 15.49
CA ALA A 362 3.27 -3.99 16.35
C ALA A 362 3.47 -3.57 17.81
N HIS A 363 2.37 -3.48 18.57
CA HIS A 363 2.39 -3.15 19.98
C HIS A 363 1.69 -4.27 20.77
N TRP A 364 2.40 -4.87 21.71
CA TRP A 364 1.88 -5.92 22.57
C TRP A 364 2.78 -6.07 23.81
N PRO A 365 2.57 -5.30 24.88
CA PRO A 365 3.48 -5.26 26.02
C PRO A 365 3.85 -6.63 26.59
N ASN A 366 2.86 -7.50 26.82
CA ASN A 366 3.11 -8.84 27.38
C ASN A 366 3.83 -9.81 26.41
N GLY A 367 3.76 -9.57 25.09
CA GLY A 367 4.39 -10.45 24.10
C GLY A 367 5.69 -9.93 23.51
N LEU A 368 6.04 -8.66 23.74
CA LEU A 368 7.22 -7.99 23.16
C LEU A 368 8.27 -7.62 24.19
N GLU A 369 8.39 -8.42 25.28
CA GLU A 369 9.38 -8.17 26.31
C GLU A 369 10.81 -8.07 25.73
N GLY A 370 11.50 -6.98 26.03
CA GLY A 370 12.84 -6.71 25.50
C GLY A 370 12.91 -6.20 24.06
N ARG A 371 11.76 -6.04 23.36
CA ARG A 371 11.71 -5.56 21.98
C ARG A 371 11.18 -4.12 21.81
N THR A 372 10.78 -3.51 22.88
CA THR A 372 10.21 -2.15 22.92
C THR A 372 11.10 -1.12 22.21
N GLY A 373 10.54 -0.35 21.30
CA GLY A 373 11.20 0.72 20.57
C GLY A 373 12.13 0.28 19.43
N GLN A 374 12.25 -1.02 19.19
CA GLN A 374 13.13 -1.54 18.14
C GLN A 374 12.58 -1.31 16.72
N ILE A 375 13.51 -1.29 15.77
CA ILE A 375 13.20 -1.33 14.33
C ILE A 375 13.56 -2.73 13.81
N ASP A 376 12.56 -3.44 13.33
CA ASP A 376 12.72 -4.73 12.65
C ASP A 376 12.87 -4.53 11.13
N ARG A 377 13.88 -5.18 10.55
CA ARG A 377 14.19 -5.10 9.12
C ARG A 377 13.77 -6.34 8.34
N SER A 378 13.01 -7.24 8.96
CA SER A 378 12.49 -8.42 8.29
C SER A 378 11.54 -8.03 7.14
N PRO A 379 11.65 -8.67 5.96
CA PRO A 379 10.83 -8.34 4.78
C PRO A 379 9.43 -8.98 4.87
N VAL A 380 8.68 -8.57 5.88
CA VAL A 380 7.31 -9.03 6.14
C VAL A 380 6.33 -8.44 5.14
N ALA A 381 5.29 -9.18 4.79
CA ALA A 381 4.23 -8.71 3.91
C ALA A 381 2.82 -8.94 4.51
N VAL A 382 1.83 -8.25 3.97
CA VAL A 382 0.43 -8.34 4.43
C VAL A 382 -0.12 -9.76 4.44
N THR A 383 0.34 -10.63 3.52
CA THR A 383 -0.05 -12.05 3.50
C THR A 383 0.45 -12.85 4.70
N ASP A 384 1.47 -12.35 5.40
CA ASP A 384 2.07 -13.00 6.56
C ASP A 384 1.28 -12.75 7.86
N ILE A 385 0.44 -11.72 7.87
CA ILE A 385 -0.40 -11.39 9.03
C ILE A 385 -1.34 -12.56 9.37
N TYR A 386 -1.97 -13.15 8.37
CA TYR A 386 -2.91 -14.25 8.59
C TYR A 386 -2.26 -15.44 9.32
N PRO A 387 -1.19 -16.09 8.81
CA PRO A 387 -0.56 -17.20 9.53
C PRO A 387 0.03 -16.80 10.88
N THR A 388 0.49 -15.55 11.04
CA THR A 388 0.98 -15.03 12.32
C THR A 388 -0.12 -14.97 13.37
N LEU A 389 -1.29 -14.46 13.01
CA LEU A 389 -2.42 -14.42 13.93
C LEU A 389 -2.96 -15.82 14.26
N LEU A 390 -2.89 -16.77 13.35
CA LEU A 390 -3.24 -18.16 13.66
C LEU A 390 -2.28 -18.77 14.69
N GLU A 391 -0.99 -18.56 14.51
CA GLU A 391 0.01 -19.06 15.45
C GLU A 391 -0.15 -18.41 16.82
N LEU A 392 -0.32 -17.09 16.88
CA LEU A 392 -0.55 -16.34 18.11
C LEU A 392 -1.78 -16.85 18.87
N THR A 393 -2.87 -17.10 18.17
CA THR A 393 -4.15 -17.47 18.77
C THR A 393 -4.29 -18.97 19.02
N GLY A 394 -3.34 -19.78 18.55
CA GLY A 394 -3.42 -21.24 18.61
C GLY A 394 -4.48 -21.85 17.68
N VAL A 395 -5.06 -21.07 16.78
CA VAL A 395 -6.09 -21.54 15.85
C VAL A 395 -5.44 -22.16 14.62
N ASN A 396 -5.80 -23.40 14.35
CA ASN A 396 -5.17 -24.17 13.27
C ASN A 396 -5.88 -23.99 11.92
N PHE A 397 -5.11 -23.71 10.86
CA PHE A 397 -5.62 -23.80 9.49
C PHE A 397 -5.91 -25.27 9.14
N PRO A 398 -7.06 -25.60 8.51
CA PRO A 398 -7.44 -26.99 8.18
C PRO A 398 -6.63 -27.53 6.99
N LYS A 399 -5.34 -27.82 7.18
CA LYS A 399 -4.40 -28.27 6.14
C LYS A 399 -4.84 -29.53 5.39
N ASN A 400 -5.68 -30.37 6.02
CA ASN A 400 -6.18 -31.61 5.41
C ASN A 400 -7.41 -31.39 4.51
N ASP A 401 -7.99 -30.20 4.49
CA ASP A 401 -9.10 -29.86 3.60
C ASP A 401 -8.55 -29.43 2.23
N THR A 402 -8.42 -30.39 1.32
CA THR A 402 -7.91 -30.16 -0.05
C THR A 402 -8.85 -29.31 -0.91
N SER A 403 -10.06 -29.00 -0.44
CA SER A 403 -10.96 -28.06 -1.13
C SER A 403 -10.54 -26.61 -0.91
N LEU A 404 -9.74 -26.33 0.12
CA LEU A 404 -9.24 -24.99 0.44
C LEU A 404 -7.89 -24.72 -0.22
N LYS A 405 -7.71 -23.49 -0.67
CA LYS A 405 -6.42 -22.99 -1.14
C LYS A 405 -5.48 -22.79 0.06
N PRO A 406 -4.19 -23.18 -0.05
CA PRO A 406 -3.23 -22.97 1.02
C PRO A 406 -2.89 -21.49 1.19
N LEU A 407 -2.49 -21.10 2.41
CA LEU A 407 -1.93 -19.77 2.67
C LEU A 407 -0.59 -19.63 1.93
N THR A 408 -0.32 -18.44 1.40
CA THR A 408 0.96 -18.14 0.72
C THR A 408 1.91 -17.32 1.59
N GLY A 409 1.41 -16.74 2.68
CA GLY A 409 2.21 -16.08 3.70
C GLY A 409 2.84 -17.06 4.67
N ARG A 410 3.81 -16.58 5.46
CA ARG A 410 4.47 -17.32 6.54
C ARG A 410 4.36 -16.52 7.83
N SER A 411 4.17 -17.20 8.96
CA SER A 411 4.17 -16.52 10.26
C SER A 411 5.53 -15.89 10.57
N PHE A 412 5.48 -14.69 11.10
CA PHE A 412 6.63 -13.97 11.64
C PHE A 412 6.54 -13.78 13.16
N LEU A 413 5.69 -14.56 13.84
CA LEU A 413 5.47 -14.44 15.28
C LEU A 413 6.77 -14.61 16.08
N GLU A 414 7.54 -15.66 15.78
CA GLU A 414 8.84 -15.90 16.42
C GLU A 414 9.83 -14.74 16.17
N GLY A 415 9.86 -14.21 14.94
CA GLY A 415 10.63 -13.00 14.63
C GLY A 415 10.14 -11.77 15.41
N LEU A 416 8.83 -11.65 15.60
CA LEU A 416 8.22 -10.55 16.36
C LEU A 416 8.53 -10.64 17.85
N THR A 417 8.47 -11.81 18.46
CA THR A 417 8.66 -12.00 19.91
C THR A 417 10.12 -12.23 20.32
N GLU A 418 10.89 -12.98 19.53
CA GLU A 418 12.24 -13.47 19.89
C GLU A 418 13.36 -12.89 19.02
N GLN A 419 13.05 -12.04 18.05
CA GLN A 419 14.01 -11.43 17.11
C GLN A 419 14.76 -12.48 16.24
N THR A 420 14.12 -13.60 15.96
CA THR A 420 14.69 -14.57 15.03
C THR A 420 14.60 -14.08 13.57
N ALA A 421 15.50 -14.59 12.73
CA ALA A 421 15.49 -14.23 11.30
C ALA A 421 14.22 -14.73 10.63
N PHE A 422 13.55 -13.86 9.89
CA PHE A 422 12.37 -14.22 9.11
C PHE A 422 12.76 -14.69 7.70
N ASP A 423 12.49 -15.96 7.43
CA ASP A 423 12.66 -16.54 6.10
C ASP A 423 11.43 -16.21 5.23
N ALA A 424 11.51 -15.08 4.51
CA ALA A 424 10.40 -14.57 3.72
C ALA A 424 10.13 -15.45 2.49
N PRO A 425 8.87 -15.84 2.24
CA PRO A 425 8.51 -16.50 0.99
C PRO A 425 8.60 -15.55 -0.20
N SER A 426 8.73 -16.10 -1.41
CA SER A 426 8.65 -15.28 -2.63
C SER A 426 7.33 -14.52 -2.71
N ARG A 427 7.35 -13.32 -3.28
CA ARG A 427 6.18 -12.44 -3.36
C ARG A 427 5.73 -12.23 -4.79
N PHE A 428 4.49 -12.61 -5.06
CA PHE A 428 3.79 -12.29 -6.30
C PHE A 428 3.00 -11.00 -6.12
N LEU A 429 3.28 -9.99 -6.96
CA LEU A 429 2.65 -8.69 -6.92
C LEU A 429 2.07 -8.36 -8.29
N TRP A 430 0.86 -7.80 -8.27
CA TRP A 430 0.16 -7.43 -9.49
C TRP A 430 -0.92 -6.38 -9.24
N PHE A 431 -0.98 -5.41 -10.11
CA PHE A 431 -2.11 -4.51 -10.27
C PHE A 431 -2.07 -3.82 -11.64
N ASN A 432 -3.16 -3.90 -12.40
CA ASN A 432 -3.36 -3.13 -13.63
C ASN A 432 -2.16 -3.12 -14.59
N GLN A 433 -1.62 -4.29 -14.95
CA GLN A 433 -0.44 -4.51 -15.77
C GLN A 433 0.91 -4.16 -15.09
N SER A 434 0.92 -3.50 -13.95
CA SER A 434 2.12 -3.45 -13.09
C SER A 434 2.28 -4.78 -12.40
N ARG A 435 3.49 -5.32 -12.41
CA ARG A 435 3.78 -6.65 -11.89
C ARG A 435 5.17 -6.71 -11.31
N ALA A 436 5.35 -7.50 -10.26
CA ALA A 436 6.65 -7.78 -9.71
C ALA A 436 6.73 -9.17 -9.08
N TRP A 437 7.93 -9.71 -9.07
CA TRP A 437 8.31 -10.89 -8.33
C TRP A 437 9.47 -10.54 -7.43
N ILE A 438 9.32 -10.82 -6.14
CA ILE A 438 10.40 -10.68 -5.16
C ILE A 438 10.76 -12.07 -4.68
N GLU A 439 12.05 -12.40 -4.72
CA GLU A 439 12.60 -13.65 -4.20
C GLU A 439 13.94 -13.33 -3.57
N ASP A 440 14.13 -13.77 -2.35
CA ASP A 440 15.23 -13.34 -1.51
C ASP A 440 15.31 -11.80 -1.49
N ASP A 441 16.45 -11.24 -1.82
CA ASP A 441 16.69 -9.80 -1.86
C ASP A 441 16.53 -9.18 -3.26
N MET A 442 16.13 -9.98 -4.25
CA MET A 442 16.03 -9.53 -5.64
C MET A 442 14.58 -9.30 -6.05
N LYS A 443 14.35 -8.18 -6.73
CA LYS A 443 13.04 -7.80 -7.24
C LYS A 443 13.08 -7.57 -8.74
N ALA A 444 12.34 -8.39 -9.49
CA ALA A 444 12.00 -8.08 -10.87
C ALA A 444 10.66 -7.33 -10.89
N VAL A 445 10.61 -6.16 -11.53
CA VAL A 445 9.40 -5.33 -11.64
C VAL A 445 9.17 -4.85 -13.06
N SER A 446 7.93 -4.80 -13.50
CA SER A 446 7.52 -4.29 -14.82
C SER A 446 6.33 -3.34 -14.63
N LEU A 447 6.53 -2.09 -14.98
CA LEU A 447 5.51 -1.05 -14.88
C LEU A 447 4.62 -1.08 -16.13
N TYR A 448 3.31 -1.26 -15.94
CA TYR A 448 2.28 -1.22 -17.01
C TYR A 448 2.59 -2.05 -18.26
N GLY A 449 3.18 -3.24 -18.08
CA GLY A 449 3.54 -4.12 -19.20
C GLY A 449 4.80 -3.71 -19.96
N GLY A 450 5.56 -2.74 -19.44
CA GLY A 450 6.87 -2.35 -19.93
C GLY A 450 7.95 -3.42 -19.74
N PRO A 451 9.20 -3.11 -20.06
CA PRO A 451 10.31 -4.03 -19.84
C PRO A 451 10.45 -4.38 -18.35
N TRP A 452 11.00 -5.54 -18.07
CA TRP A 452 11.36 -5.93 -16.73
C TRP A 452 12.64 -5.19 -16.30
N GLN A 453 12.59 -4.62 -15.12
CA GLN A 453 13.71 -4.03 -14.39
C GLN A 453 14.09 -4.98 -13.26
N LEU A 454 15.32 -4.92 -12.78
CA LEU A 454 15.84 -5.77 -11.70
C LEU A 454 16.54 -4.92 -10.65
N PHE A 455 16.19 -5.10 -9.39
CA PHE A 455 16.75 -4.37 -8.26
C PHE A 455 17.21 -5.29 -7.14
N ASP A 456 18.32 -4.95 -6.49
CA ASP A 456 18.82 -5.55 -5.25
C ASP A 456 18.26 -4.73 -4.08
N LEU A 457 17.26 -5.26 -3.37
CA LEU A 457 16.53 -4.52 -2.35
C LEU A 457 17.33 -4.27 -1.06
N VAL A 458 18.43 -4.98 -0.86
CA VAL A 458 19.36 -4.68 0.26
C VAL A 458 20.19 -3.45 -0.05
N LYS A 459 20.73 -3.35 -1.28
CA LYS A 459 21.62 -2.27 -1.68
C LYS A 459 20.90 -1.05 -2.23
N ASP A 460 19.72 -1.26 -2.83
CA ASP A 460 18.99 -0.24 -3.58
C ASP A 460 17.47 -0.43 -3.45
N ARG A 461 16.94 -0.36 -2.23
CA ARG A 461 15.51 -0.46 -2.01
C ARG A 461 14.72 0.72 -2.61
N THR A 462 15.38 1.80 -2.94
CA THR A 462 14.79 2.95 -3.62
C THR A 462 14.65 2.78 -5.12
N GLU A 463 15.16 1.67 -5.67
CA GLU A 463 14.99 1.25 -7.07
C GLU A 463 15.57 2.27 -8.07
N GLN A 464 16.83 2.70 -7.82
CA GLN A 464 17.52 3.67 -8.66
C GLN A 464 18.51 3.04 -9.64
N HIS A 465 18.97 1.81 -9.39
CA HIS A 465 20.01 1.13 -10.16
C HIS A 465 19.47 -0.15 -10.79
N ASP A 466 18.93 -0.04 -11.99
CA ASP A 466 18.39 -1.18 -12.74
C ASP A 466 19.50 -2.13 -13.19
N LEU A 467 19.49 -3.34 -12.68
CA LEU A 467 20.45 -4.40 -12.97
C LEU A 467 20.04 -5.31 -14.16
N ALA A 468 18.94 -5.04 -14.83
CA ALA A 468 18.38 -5.93 -15.85
C ALA A 468 19.36 -6.20 -17.01
N GLU A 469 20.09 -5.19 -17.46
CA GLU A 469 21.11 -5.33 -18.51
C GLU A 469 22.37 -6.07 -18.02
N ALA A 470 22.74 -5.85 -16.75
CA ALA A 470 23.91 -6.50 -16.14
C ALA A 470 23.63 -7.96 -15.76
N GLN A 471 22.39 -8.30 -15.44
CA GLN A 471 21.95 -9.62 -15.01
C GLN A 471 20.72 -10.14 -15.80
N PRO A 472 20.82 -10.24 -17.13
CA PRO A 472 19.67 -10.56 -17.99
C PRO A 472 19.08 -11.95 -17.72
N LYS A 473 19.91 -12.92 -17.31
CA LYS A 473 19.45 -14.26 -16.98
C LYS A 473 18.57 -14.22 -15.71
N LEU A 474 19.02 -13.59 -14.64
CA LEU A 474 18.25 -13.50 -13.40
C LEU A 474 16.94 -12.74 -13.61
N THR A 475 16.99 -11.63 -14.38
CA THR A 475 15.79 -10.87 -14.75
C THR A 475 14.75 -11.76 -15.47
N SER A 476 15.21 -12.55 -16.45
CA SER A 476 14.36 -13.48 -17.19
C SER A 476 13.83 -14.61 -16.31
N ASP A 477 14.64 -15.13 -15.40
CA ASP A 477 14.25 -16.23 -14.49
C ASP A 477 13.14 -15.76 -13.53
N LEU A 478 13.28 -14.57 -12.90
CA LEU A 478 12.26 -14.02 -12.01
C LEU A 478 10.97 -13.64 -12.76
N ALA A 479 11.09 -13.05 -13.95
CA ALA A 479 9.96 -12.78 -14.83
C ALA A 479 9.19 -14.06 -15.19
N SER A 480 9.91 -15.15 -15.45
CA SER A 480 9.33 -16.46 -15.76
C SER A 480 8.62 -17.09 -14.55
N LYS A 481 9.16 -16.92 -13.34
CA LYS A 481 8.50 -17.35 -12.10
C LYS A 481 7.18 -16.59 -11.88
N TRP A 482 7.18 -15.28 -12.11
CA TRP A 482 5.94 -14.49 -12.06
C TRP A 482 4.90 -15.04 -13.04
N GLN A 483 5.31 -15.31 -14.28
CA GLN A 483 4.42 -15.84 -15.32
C GLN A 483 3.91 -17.23 -14.99
N ALA A 484 4.77 -18.10 -14.46
CA ALA A 484 4.40 -19.46 -14.06
C ALA A 484 3.35 -19.43 -12.94
N TYR A 485 3.56 -18.61 -11.90
CA TYR A 485 2.60 -18.46 -10.81
C TYR A 485 1.28 -17.81 -11.30
N ALA A 486 1.34 -16.81 -12.16
CA ALA A 486 0.14 -16.21 -12.76
C ALA A 486 -0.68 -17.26 -13.55
N HIS A 487 -0.01 -18.20 -14.20
CA HIS A 487 -0.66 -19.32 -14.88
C HIS A 487 -1.26 -20.33 -13.89
N GLU A 488 -0.53 -20.68 -12.84
CA GLU A 488 -0.98 -21.60 -11.78
C GLU A 488 -2.28 -21.10 -11.12
N ILE A 489 -2.37 -19.81 -10.82
CA ILE A 489 -3.56 -19.20 -10.22
C ILE A 489 -4.62 -18.79 -11.25
N GLU A 490 -4.54 -19.31 -12.47
CA GLU A 490 -5.49 -19.09 -13.57
C GLU A 490 -5.66 -17.62 -13.99
N MET A 491 -4.63 -16.79 -13.84
CA MET A 491 -4.64 -15.41 -14.36
C MET A 491 -4.44 -15.35 -15.88
N SER A 492 -3.95 -16.42 -16.50
CA SER A 492 -3.65 -16.48 -17.93
C SER A 492 -4.90 -16.20 -18.78
N GLY A 493 -4.88 -15.15 -19.54
CA GLY A 493 -5.98 -14.70 -20.42
C GLY A 493 -6.83 -13.55 -19.90
N ARG A 494 -6.70 -13.15 -18.64
CA ARG A 494 -7.39 -12.00 -18.05
C ARG A 494 -6.54 -10.72 -18.01
N ASP A 495 -5.25 -10.85 -18.22
CA ASP A 495 -4.25 -9.80 -17.99
C ASP A 495 -4.37 -8.59 -18.92
N SER A 496 -4.95 -8.72 -20.10
CA SER A 496 -5.01 -7.61 -21.06
C SER A 496 -6.40 -7.08 -21.38
N ARG A 497 -7.47 -7.81 -21.06
CA ARG A 497 -8.83 -7.46 -21.52
C ARG A 497 -9.83 -7.10 -20.44
N VAL A 498 -9.71 -7.65 -19.23
CA VAL A 498 -10.74 -7.49 -18.18
C VAL A 498 -10.57 -6.16 -17.44
N VAL A 499 -9.34 -5.70 -17.28
CA VAL A 499 -9.05 -4.44 -16.55
C VAL A 499 -9.54 -3.22 -17.32
N GLY A 500 -9.50 -3.25 -18.65
CA GLY A 500 -9.97 -2.13 -19.49
C GLY A 500 -11.50 -1.95 -19.50
N GLN A 501 -12.27 -3.03 -19.33
CA GLN A 501 -13.74 -2.96 -19.43
C GLN A 501 -14.47 -2.75 -18.10
N GLN A 502 -13.94 -3.29 -16.98
CA GLN A 502 -14.59 -3.08 -15.67
C GLN A 502 -14.19 -1.78 -14.96
N GLN A 503 -13.13 -1.12 -15.39
CA GLN A 503 -12.66 0.14 -14.81
C GLN A 503 -12.90 1.36 -15.72
N ALA A 504 -13.74 1.26 -16.71
CA ALA A 504 -14.04 2.38 -17.62
C ALA A 504 -14.52 3.66 -16.89
N GLY A 505 -15.07 3.55 -15.69
CA GLY A 505 -15.45 4.69 -14.86
C GLY A 505 -14.28 5.29 -14.03
N TRP A 506 -13.22 4.54 -13.77
CA TRP A 506 -12.10 4.95 -12.91
C TRP A 506 -10.78 5.11 -13.67
N GLY A 507 -10.68 4.58 -14.88
CA GLY A 507 -9.46 4.51 -15.68
C GLY A 507 -9.04 5.80 -16.39
N TRP A 508 -9.94 6.74 -16.57
CA TRP A 508 -9.72 7.92 -17.44
C TRP A 508 -8.64 8.87 -16.93
N HIS A 509 -8.52 9.04 -15.61
CA HIS A 509 -7.51 9.92 -15.02
C HIS A 509 -6.15 9.25 -14.86
N ARG A 510 -6.08 7.92 -14.86
CA ARG A 510 -4.84 7.15 -14.66
C ARG A 510 -3.98 7.03 -15.90
N LEU A 511 -4.59 6.97 -17.07
CA LEU A 511 -3.85 6.88 -18.34
C LEU A 511 -3.15 8.19 -18.72
N GLN A 512 -3.57 9.33 -18.16
CA GLN A 512 -2.88 10.61 -18.37
C GLN A 512 -1.59 10.75 -17.55
N MET A 513 -1.35 9.86 -16.57
CA MET A 513 -0.22 9.99 -15.65
C MET A 513 1.06 9.34 -16.13
N PHE A 514 0.94 8.42 -17.05
CA PHE A 514 2.11 7.79 -17.64
C PHE A 514 2.14 8.16 -19.11
N ALA A 515 3.07 9.03 -19.45
CA ALA A 515 3.43 9.19 -20.85
C ALA A 515 3.67 7.78 -21.42
N PRO A 516 3.22 7.50 -22.65
CA PRO A 516 3.42 6.19 -23.24
C PRO A 516 4.90 5.83 -23.14
N GLN A 517 5.21 4.78 -22.34
CA GLN A 517 6.59 4.35 -22.17
C GLN A 517 7.05 3.73 -23.49
N LEU A 518 8.23 4.11 -23.93
CA LEU A 518 8.87 3.48 -25.06
C LEU A 518 9.28 2.06 -24.67
N VAL A 519 8.59 1.07 -25.24
CA VAL A 519 8.80 -0.35 -24.95
C VAL A 519 9.93 -0.94 -25.79
N SER A 520 10.02 -0.53 -27.04
CA SER A 520 11.06 -0.98 -27.95
C SER A 520 11.19 -0.06 -29.15
N THR A 521 12.36 -0.06 -29.76
CA THR A 521 12.61 0.56 -31.06
C THR A 521 12.97 -0.49 -32.09
N PHE A 522 12.64 -0.24 -33.36
CA PHE A 522 13.18 -0.99 -34.46
C PHE A 522 13.88 -0.02 -35.42
N PRO A 523 15.13 -0.25 -35.79
CA PRO A 523 15.96 -1.37 -35.32
C PRO A 523 16.26 -1.30 -33.82
N ALA A 524 16.40 -2.48 -33.21
CA ALA A 524 16.73 -2.59 -31.78
C ALA A 524 18.10 -1.97 -31.48
N ASN A 525 18.26 -1.46 -30.28
CA ASN A 525 19.33 -0.57 -29.76
C ASN A 525 20.80 -0.90 -30.06
N SER A 526 21.19 -1.73 -30.98
CA SER A 526 22.62 -2.05 -31.17
C SER A 526 23.12 -2.32 -32.59
N LYS A 527 22.27 -2.34 -33.63
CA LYS A 527 22.76 -2.59 -34.99
C LYS A 527 21.89 -1.93 -36.06
N LEU A 528 22.11 -0.65 -36.32
CA LEU A 528 21.74 -0.03 -37.55
C LEU A 528 22.83 -0.34 -38.61
N THR A 529 22.76 -1.51 -39.20
CA THR A 529 23.61 -1.90 -40.33
C THR A 529 22.74 -2.24 -41.53
N ALA A 530 22.19 -1.23 -42.19
CA ALA A 530 21.67 -1.40 -43.55
C ALA A 530 21.76 -0.07 -44.30
N PRO A 531 22.41 -0.03 -45.46
CA PRO A 531 22.32 1.10 -46.37
C PRO A 531 20.95 1.10 -47.02
N GLY A 532 20.16 2.10 -46.78
CA GLY A 532 18.82 2.26 -47.36
C GLY A 532 17.91 3.13 -46.51
N THR A 533 16.77 3.51 -47.03
CA THR A 533 15.72 4.21 -46.32
C THR A 533 15.35 3.44 -45.06
N THR A 534 15.72 3.99 -43.89
CA THR A 534 15.52 3.31 -42.62
C THR A 534 14.15 3.71 -42.05
N ARG A 535 13.37 2.73 -41.68
CA ARG A 535 12.15 2.93 -40.93
C ARG A 535 12.49 2.87 -39.45
N LEU A 536 12.12 3.91 -38.69
CA LEU A 536 12.15 3.88 -37.24
C LEU A 536 10.74 3.52 -36.73
N GLU A 537 10.68 2.49 -35.91
CA GLU A 537 9.45 2.09 -35.22
C GLU A 537 9.65 2.20 -33.72
N MET A 538 8.80 2.96 -33.07
CA MET A 538 8.78 3.13 -31.63
C MET A 538 7.51 2.49 -31.09
N ARG A 539 7.61 1.46 -30.24
CA ARG A 539 6.48 0.81 -29.58
C ARG A 539 6.32 1.33 -28.18
N PHE A 540 5.09 1.61 -27.82
CA PHE A 540 4.70 2.17 -26.55
C PHE A 540 3.82 1.21 -25.75
N SER A 541 3.86 1.32 -24.44
CA SER A 541 3.01 0.56 -23.50
C SER A 541 1.51 0.84 -23.67
N ALA A 542 1.15 2.00 -24.20
CA ALA A 542 -0.23 2.41 -24.44
C ALA A 542 -0.38 3.02 -25.85
N ALA A 543 -1.63 3.15 -26.32
CA ALA A 543 -1.92 3.88 -27.54
C ALA A 543 -1.58 5.37 -27.38
N ILE A 544 -0.98 5.96 -28.40
CA ILE A 544 -0.50 7.35 -28.40
C ILE A 544 -1.57 8.30 -28.94
N ASP A 545 -1.67 9.47 -28.32
CA ASP A 545 -2.51 10.59 -28.77
C ASP A 545 -1.60 11.76 -29.17
N LEU A 546 -1.69 12.14 -30.43
CA LEU A 546 -0.91 13.22 -31.02
C LEU A 546 -1.71 14.54 -31.12
N ARG A 547 -2.94 14.58 -30.59
CA ARG A 547 -3.73 15.82 -30.57
C ARG A 547 -3.06 16.87 -29.67
N GLY A 548 -2.72 17.99 -30.26
CA GLY A 548 -1.98 19.07 -29.61
C GLY A 548 -0.45 18.89 -29.62
N ALA A 549 0.06 17.90 -30.36
CA ALA A 549 1.50 17.72 -30.56
C ALA A 549 2.09 18.70 -31.58
N LYS A 550 1.27 19.42 -32.35
CA LYS A 550 1.75 20.37 -33.35
C LYS A 550 2.73 21.38 -32.76
N GLY A 551 3.87 21.54 -33.39
CA GLY A 551 4.99 22.34 -32.88
C GLY A 551 5.82 21.66 -31.78
N LYS A 552 5.62 20.35 -31.56
CA LYS A 552 6.42 19.50 -30.71
C LYS A 552 7.17 18.49 -31.56
N PHE A 553 8.47 18.55 -31.57
CA PHE A 553 9.29 17.82 -32.53
C PHE A 553 9.85 16.53 -31.98
N LEU A 554 10.00 15.54 -32.89
CA LEU A 554 10.91 14.43 -32.73
C LEU A 554 12.15 14.70 -33.54
N ARG A 555 13.31 14.57 -32.92
CA ARG A 555 14.59 14.84 -33.57
C ARG A 555 15.51 13.66 -33.41
N LEU A 556 16.19 13.29 -34.48
CA LEU A 556 17.23 12.28 -34.46
C LEU A 556 18.59 12.99 -34.55
N PHE A 557 19.45 12.69 -33.60
CA PHE A 557 20.81 13.29 -33.51
C PHE A 557 21.87 12.21 -33.61
N LYS A 558 23.06 12.58 -34.13
CA LYS A 558 24.27 11.80 -33.91
C LYS A 558 24.79 12.09 -32.49
N VAL A 559 25.28 11.07 -31.80
CA VAL A 559 25.95 11.26 -30.50
C VAL A 559 27.17 12.18 -30.61
N SER A 560 27.81 12.22 -31.79
CA SER A 560 28.95 13.10 -32.07
C SER A 560 28.56 14.56 -32.40
N ASP A 561 27.26 14.84 -32.65
CA ASP A 561 26.76 16.19 -32.96
C ASP A 561 25.36 16.37 -32.35
N GLU A 562 25.35 16.88 -31.12
CA GLU A 562 24.15 17.09 -30.34
C GLU A 562 23.41 18.42 -30.66
N GLN A 563 23.99 19.24 -31.53
CA GLN A 563 23.43 20.55 -31.88
C GLN A 563 22.60 20.51 -33.18
N ASN A 564 22.92 19.59 -34.08
CA ASN A 564 22.26 19.53 -35.38
C ASN A 564 21.55 18.20 -35.56
N PRO A 565 20.19 18.18 -35.56
CA PRO A 565 19.47 16.97 -35.84
C PRO A 565 19.67 16.52 -37.28
N VAL A 566 19.93 15.24 -37.49
CA VAL A 566 20.02 14.63 -38.82
C VAL A 566 18.65 14.43 -39.45
N TRP A 567 17.61 14.46 -38.63
CA TRP A 567 16.20 14.36 -39.04
C TRP A 567 15.28 14.95 -37.97
N GLU A 568 14.20 15.58 -38.41
CA GLU A 568 13.19 16.17 -37.54
C GLU A 568 11.80 15.94 -38.11
N MET A 569 10.81 15.73 -37.25
CA MET A 569 9.42 15.60 -37.62
C MET A 569 8.51 16.31 -36.60
N ASP A 570 7.47 16.98 -37.10
CA ASP A 570 6.38 17.55 -36.29
C ASP A 570 5.16 16.59 -36.37
N PRO A 571 4.94 15.71 -35.37
CA PRO A 571 3.78 14.85 -35.36
C PRO A 571 2.51 15.64 -35.01
N ASP A 572 1.41 15.33 -35.67
CA ASP A 572 0.10 15.91 -35.40
C ASP A 572 -1.01 14.84 -35.36
N ALA A 573 -2.26 15.29 -35.16
CA ALA A 573 -3.40 14.40 -35.08
C ALA A 573 -3.71 13.65 -36.40
N SER A 574 -3.14 14.06 -37.52
CA SER A 574 -3.28 13.39 -38.81
C SER A 574 -2.27 12.27 -39.02
N HIS A 575 -1.26 12.14 -38.15
CA HIS A 575 -0.24 11.12 -38.30
C HIS A 575 -0.82 9.70 -38.32
N PRO A 576 -0.37 8.81 -39.22
CA PRO A 576 -0.92 7.44 -39.37
C PRO A 576 -0.87 6.58 -38.13
N SER A 577 -0.01 6.93 -37.14
CA SER A 577 0.12 6.24 -35.87
C SER A 577 -0.83 6.75 -34.76
N GLN A 578 -1.64 7.77 -35.03
CA GLN A 578 -2.64 8.27 -34.07
C GLN A 578 -3.54 7.15 -33.56
N GLY A 579 -3.68 7.02 -32.26
CA GLY A 579 -4.48 5.97 -31.63
C GLY A 579 -3.87 4.56 -31.68
N LYS A 580 -2.63 4.39 -32.14
CA LYS A 580 -1.89 3.12 -32.17
C LYS A 580 -0.86 3.07 -31.05
N ARG A 581 -0.40 1.87 -30.71
CA ARG A 581 0.73 1.68 -29.77
C ARG A 581 2.10 1.74 -30.45
N THR A 582 2.12 1.92 -31.74
CA THR A 582 3.35 1.95 -32.53
C THR A 582 3.37 3.23 -33.34
N LEU A 583 4.43 4.01 -33.20
CA LEU A 583 4.74 5.16 -34.01
C LEU A 583 5.75 4.73 -35.05
N CYS A 584 5.43 4.92 -36.32
CA CYS A 584 6.26 4.52 -37.44
C CYS A 584 6.69 5.77 -38.22
N PHE A 585 7.98 5.89 -38.45
CA PHE A 585 8.58 6.93 -39.27
C PHE A 585 9.16 6.28 -40.51
N ASP A 586 8.62 6.62 -41.67
CA ASP A 586 9.18 6.30 -42.96
C ASP A 586 9.99 7.52 -43.45
N ASN A 587 10.98 7.31 -44.30
CA ASN A 587 11.82 8.37 -44.87
C ASN A 587 12.85 9.00 -43.91
N ILE A 588 13.33 8.26 -42.91
CA ILE A 588 14.51 8.66 -42.18
C ILE A 588 15.72 8.58 -43.13
N PRO A 589 16.62 9.58 -43.14
CA PRO A 589 17.85 9.53 -43.98
C PRO A 589 18.63 8.25 -43.71
N ALA A 590 19.35 7.78 -44.72
CA ALA A 590 20.27 6.67 -44.55
C ALA A 590 21.28 7.00 -43.44
N LEU A 591 21.31 6.18 -42.40
CA LEU A 591 22.19 6.38 -41.24
C LEU A 591 23.59 5.85 -41.57
N GLU A 592 24.60 6.54 -41.07
CA GLU A 592 25.99 6.15 -41.29
C GLU A 592 26.30 4.86 -40.52
N PRO A 593 27.06 3.92 -41.14
CA PRO A 593 27.51 2.73 -40.44
C PRO A 593 28.36 3.09 -39.21
N ASP A 594 28.29 2.25 -38.17
CA ASP A 594 29.04 2.38 -36.92
C ASP A 594 28.91 3.72 -36.17
N THR A 595 27.85 4.47 -36.49
CA THR A 595 27.52 5.75 -35.85
C THR A 595 26.38 5.59 -34.86
N GLN A 596 26.55 6.10 -33.64
CA GLN A 596 25.51 6.10 -32.63
C GLN A 596 24.55 7.29 -32.82
N TYR A 597 23.29 7.03 -32.69
CA TYR A 597 22.21 8.03 -32.79
C TYR A 597 21.28 7.93 -31.58
N TYR A 598 20.67 9.05 -31.22
CA TYR A 598 19.60 9.08 -30.23
C TYR A 598 18.40 9.91 -30.75
N VAL A 599 17.22 9.60 -30.24
CA VAL A 599 15.99 10.33 -30.54
C VAL A 599 15.64 11.24 -29.37
N LEU A 600 15.54 12.53 -29.61
CA LEU A 600 14.99 13.48 -28.66
C LEU A 600 13.52 13.72 -28.99
N VAL A 601 12.69 13.71 -27.96
CA VAL A 601 11.26 13.94 -28.05
C VAL A 601 10.89 15.15 -27.21
N ASP A 602 10.29 16.17 -27.83
CA ASP A 602 9.88 17.36 -27.08
C ASP A 602 8.82 17.00 -26.04
N PRO A 603 8.85 17.59 -24.84
CA PRO A 603 7.86 17.35 -23.80
C PRO A 603 6.43 17.61 -24.29
N GLY A 604 5.56 16.63 -24.11
CA GLY A 604 4.15 16.69 -24.54
C GLY A 604 3.90 16.39 -26.00
N ALA A 605 4.89 15.91 -26.77
CA ALA A 605 4.70 15.42 -28.13
C ALA A 605 3.77 14.21 -28.20
N PHE A 606 3.73 13.39 -27.13
CA PHE A 606 2.86 12.23 -27.03
C PHE A 606 1.97 12.30 -25.81
N LYS A 607 0.74 11.83 -25.96
CA LYS A 607 -0.22 11.57 -24.88
C LYS A 607 -0.79 10.18 -25.07
N VAL A 608 -1.39 9.62 -24.03
CA VAL A 608 -2.15 8.38 -24.17
C VAL A 608 -3.40 8.65 -24.99
N ALA A 609 -3.62 7.86 -26.05
CA ALA A 609 -4.84 7.94 -26.82
C ALA A 609 -6.01 7.39 -26.00
N VAL A 610 -6.99 8.22 -25.79
CA VAL A 610 -8.22 7.87 -25.08
C VAL A 610 -9.27 7.52 -26.12
N SER A 611 -9.71 6.26 -26.19
CA SER A 611 -10.85 5.91 -27.03
C SER A 611 -12.11 6.54 -26.43
N GLN A 612 -12.71 7.49 -27.14
CA GLN A 612 -14.10 7.87 -26.90
C GLN A 612 -14.97 6.73 -27.42
N SER A 613 -15.36 5.80 -26.57
CA SER A 613 -16.56 5.00 -26.81
C SER A 613 -17.72 5.71 -26.15
N VAL A 614 -18.65 6.15 -26.96
CA VAL A 614 -19.98 6.66 -26.60
C VAL A 614 -20.75 5.64 -25.77
#